data_60e81fffdf3fcdcbf087e2842b893074
#
_entry.id   60e81fffdf3fcdcbf087e2842b893074
#
_cell.length_a   1.000
_cell.length_b   1.000
_cell.length_c   1.000
_cell.angle_alpha   90.00
_cell.angle_beta   90.00
_cell.angle_gamma   90.00
#
_symmetry.space_group_name_H-M   'P 1'
#
loop_
_entity.id
_entity.type
_entity.pdbx_description
1 polymer ?
#
loop_
_entity_poly.entity_id
_entity_poly.type
_entity_poly.pdbx_seq_one_letter_code
_entity_poly.pdbx_strand_id
1 'polypeptide(L)'
;MENIRTSRSEWQSGIAKNITFIVTKDCQLACKYCYLVGKNTKERMSWEVAKQAINYVLDHEDEMKEESVIWDFIGGEPFLEIDLIDKICDYLKVEMFRRNHHWFNSYRFSFSTNGINYGTEKVQRFIQKNRQHLSIGITIDGTKQKHDLNRIWKTRDMEKGIMPRPEEERGSYEDVVKNIPLWLEQFPNASTKVTISSADIPYIKDSVLHLYSLGIHEVNINCVFENVWEEGDDKLFEEQLMLLADAIIDGGYYEDYACSFFTEHMGKPMDCHLQNQNWCGAGKMLAVDAEGNFYPCTRFAQYSLRSKKAWIIGNIHDGIDQNKLRPFLTLDRCTQSTQECIDCEVAEGCAWCQGENYDAADTPTIYQRATAICKMHKARVHANNYYWNKLYRKIEKA
;
A
#
# COMPACT_ATOMS: atom_id res chain seq x y z
N MET A 1 -22.45 20.00 5.33
CA MET A 1 -21.66 18.75 5.12
C MET A 1 -20.52 18.92 4.09
N GLU A 2 -20.31 20.11 3.55
CA GLU A 2 -19.26 20.37 2.53
C GLU A 2 -17.82 20.43 3.10
N ASN A 3 -17.63 20.49 4.41
CA ASN A 3 -16.33 20.72 5.04
C ASN A 3 -15.77 19.51 5.80
N ILE A 4 -16.22 18.29 5.52
CA ILE A 4 -15.62 17.09 6.10
C ILE A 4 -14.65 16.49 5.08
N ARG A 5 -13.36 16.48 5.42
CA ARG A 5 -12.36 15.80 4.58
C ARG A 5 -12.38 14.30 4.86
N THR A 6 -12.58 13.52 3.81
CA THR A 6 -12.50 12.05 3.87
C THR A 6 -11.38 11.54 3.00
N SER A 7 -10.73 10.47 3.43
CA SER A 7 -9.74 9.75 2.61
C SER A 7 -10.42 9.13 1.38
N ARG A 8 -9.96 9.47 0.18
CA ARG A 8 -10.48 8.95 -1.08
C ARG A 8 -9.51 7.96 -1.68
N SER A 9 -9.97 6.74 -1.87
CA SER A 9 -9.24 5.72 -2.63
C SER A 9 -9.69 5.75 -4.09
N GLU A 10 -9.11 6.62 -4.90
CA GLU A 10 -9.50 6.80 -6.32
C GLU A 10 -9.25 5.55 -7.19
N TRP A 11 -8.31 4.70 -6.82
CA TRP A 11 -7.98 3.53 -7.61
C TRP A 11 -8.87 2.30 -7.37
N GLN A 12 -9.83 2.38 -6.48
CA GLN A 12 -10.91 1.40 -6.37
C GLN A 12 -11.94 1.54 -7.50
N SER A 13 -11.91 2.61 -8.28
CA SER A 13 -12.86 2.88 -9.36
C SER A 13 -12.78 1.90 -10.55
N GLY A 14 -11.69 1.14 -10.69
CA GLY A 14 -11.47 0.24 -11.82
C GLY A 14 -11.18 0.94 -13.16
N ILE A 15 -10.99 2.25 -13.15
CA ILE A 15 -10.73 3.07 -14.36
C ILE A 15 -9.26 2.92 -14.82
N ALA A 16 -8.33 2.68 -13.90
CA ALA A 16 -6.92 2.59 -14.20
C ALA A 16 -6.37 1.17 -14.06
N LYS A 17 -5.61 0.74 -15.06
CA LYS A 17 -4.72 -0.42 -14.96
C LYS A 17 -3.56 -0.08 -14.05
N ASN A 18 -3.25 -0.92 -13.07
CA ASN A 18 -2.04 -0.79 -12.28
C ASN A 18 -1.00 -1.80 -12.74
N ILE A 19 0.16 -1.30 -13.17
CA ILE A 19 1.30 -2.11 -13.61
C ILE A 19 2.49 -1.76 -12.73
N THR A 20 2.94 -2.73 -11.95
CA THR A 20 3.98 -2.54 -10.95
C THR A 20 5.29 -3.16 -11.39
N PHE A 21 6.35 -2.37 -11.49
CA PHE A 21 7.72 -2.82 -11.69
C PHE A 21 8.41 -3.02 -10.34
N ILE A 22 8.85 -4.24 -10.07
CA ILE A 22 9.69 -4.57 -8.91
C ILE A 22 11.15 -4.33 -9.32
N VAL A 23 11.58 -3.08 -9.22
CA VAL A 23 12.87 -2.65 -9.79
C VAL A 23 14.09 -3.13 -9.02
N THR A 24 13.94 -3.42 -7.72
CA THR A 24 15.01 -3.93 -6.86
C THR A 24 14.45 -4.65 -5.63
N LYS A 25 15.21 -5.59 -5.08
CA LYS A 25 14.94 -6.18 -3.76
C LYS A 25 15.78 -5.52 -2.65
N ASP A 26 16.69 -4.60 -2.99
CA ASP A 26 17.52 -3.89 -2.00
C ASP A 26 16.75 -2.74 -1.33
N CYS A 27 17.10 -2.49 -0.07
CA CYS A 27 16.55 -1.38 0.72
C CYS A 27 17.59 -0.94 1.74
N GLN A 28 17.65 0.36 2.07
CA GLN A 28 18.49 0.84 3.17
C GLN A 28 17.94 0.45 4.54
N LEU A 29 16.61 0.15 4.60
CA LEU A 29 15.93 -0.15 5.85
C LEU A 29 15.59 -1.64 5.99
N ALA A 30 15.53 -2.07 7.25
CA ALA A 30 15.09 -3.38 7.69
C ALA A 30 13.84 -3.26 8.57
N CYS A 31 12.76 -2.65 8.03
CA CYS A 31 11.52 -2.45 8.78
C CYS A 31 10.96 -3.78 9.31
N LYS A 32 10.65 -3.84 10.62
CA LYS A 32 10.25 -5.09 11.30
C LYS A 32 8.92 -5.66 10.81
N TYR A 33 7.99 -4.81 10.40
CA TYR A 33 6.68 -5.19 9.85
C TYR A 33 6.69 -5.40 8.33
N CYS A 34 7.85 -5.35 7.67
CA CYS A 34 7.90 -5.39 6.23
C CYS A 34 7.44 -6.74 5.68
N TYR A 35 6.40 -6.75 4.85
CA TYR A 35 5.91 -7.97 4.22
C TYR A 35 6.88 -8.57 3.18
N LEU A 36 7.89 -7.82 2.76
CA LEU A 36 8.91 -8.28 1.83
C LEU A 36 9.98 -9.10 2.60
N VAL A 37 9.67 -10.35 2.87
CA VAL A 37 10.54 -11.24 3.67
C VAL A 37 11.84 -11.61 2.97
N GLY A 38 11.85 -11.62 1.64
CA GLY A 38 13.03 -11.90 0.81
C GLY A 38 13.77 -10.67 0.29
N LYS A 39 13.58 -9.51 0.94
CA LYS A 39 14.27 -8.27 0.56
C LYS A 39 15.75 -8.24 1.02
N ASN A 40 16.43 -7.13 0.73
CA ASN A 40 17.82 -6.86 1.09
C ASN A 40 18.83 -7.74 0.33
N THR A 41 18.47 -8.20 -0.85
CA THR A 41 19.38 -8.77 -1.83
C THR A 41 19.80 -7.71 -2.85
N LYS A 42 20.88 -7.96 -3.59
CA LYS A 42 21.36 -7.04 -4.65
C LYS A 42 20.68 -7.27 -6.00
N GLU A 43 19.58 -8.02 -6.01
CA GLU A 43 18.82 -8.28 -7.24
C GLU A 43 18.15 -7.01 -7.74
N ARG A 44 18.30 -6.74 -9.02
CA ARG A 44 17.82 -5.54 -9.71
C ARG A 44 17.26 -5.91 -11.06
N MET A 45 16.20 -5.24 -11.48
CA MET A 45 15.67 -5.35 -12.81
C MET A 45 16.67 -4.81 -13.85
N SER A 46 16.92 -5.56 -14.91
CA SER A 46 17.70 -5.06 -16.02
C SER A 46 16.86 -4.17 -16.94
N TRP A 47 17.52 -3.32 -17.69
CA TRP A 47 16.86 -2.52 -18.72
C TRP A 47 16.16 -3.39 -19.78
N GLU A 48 16.77 -4.49 -20.15
CA GLU A 48 16.25 -5.43 -21.16
C GLU A 48 14.95 -6.06 -20.71
N VAL A 49 14.87 -6.49 -19.44
CA VAL A 49 13.63 -7.03 -18.84
C VAL A 49 12.55 -5.96 -18.78
N ALA A 50 12.87 -4.75 -18.28
CA ALA A 50 11.92 -3.64 -18.21
C ALA A 50 11.36 -3.29 -19.60
N LYS A 51 12.23 -3.19 -20.61
CA LYS A 51 11.85 -2.90 -21.99
C LYS A 51 10.94 -3.95 -22.59
N GLN A 52 11.24 -5.23 -22.37
CA GLN A 52 10.41 -6.35 -22.86
C GLN A 52 9.03 -6.35 -22.17
N ALA A 53 8.98 -6.12 -20.86
CA ALA A 53 7.73 -6.02 -20.12
C ALA A 53 6.87 -4.86 -20.63
N ILE A 54 7.46 -3.69 -20.87
CA ILE A 54 6.76 -2.52 -21.43
C ILE A 54 6.20 -2.86 -22.81
N ASN A 55 7.02 -3.44 -23.68
CA ASN A 55 6.57 -3.79 -25.03
C ASN A 55 5.43 -4.81 -24.99
N TYR A 56 5.56 -5.85 -24.15
CA TYR A 56 4.47 -6.81 -23.97
C TYR A 56 3.16 -6.11 -23.58
N VAL A 57 3.19 -5.26 -22.57
CA VAL A 57 1.99 -4.56 -22.08
C VAL A 57 1.39 -3.66 -23.16
N LEU A 58 2.21 -2.89 -23.88
CA LEU A 58 1.74 -1.97 -24.91
C LEU A 58 1.35 -2.66 -26.22
N ASP A 59 1.79 -3.90 -26.46
CA ASP A 59 1.40 -4.70 -27.64
C ASP A 59 0.11 -5.49 -27.42
N HIS A 60 -0.39 -5.62 -26.16
CA HIS A 60 -1.56 -6.40 -25.78
C HIS A 60 -2.69 -5.52 -25.21
N GLU A 61 -3.09 -4.49 -25.97
CA GLU A 61 -4.18 -3.57 -25.58
C GLU A 61 -5.53 -4.28 -25.38
N ASP A 62 -5.75 -5.42 -26.05
CA ASP A 62 -6.94 -6.24 -25.88
C ASP A 62 -7.04 -6.90 -24.49
N GLU A 63 -5.92 -7.10 -23.82
CA GLU A 63 -5.82 -7.57 -22.42
C GLU A 63 -5.85 -6.42 -21.41
N MET A 64 -5.63 -5.18 -21.84
CA MET A 64 -5.40 -3.97 -21.03
C MET A 64 -6.42 -2.89 -21.40
N LYS A 65 -7.70 -3.13 -21.09
CA LYS A 65 -8.85 -2.32 -21.58
C LYS A 65 -9.18 -1.10 -20.73
N GLU A 66 -8.49 -0.90 -19.62
CA GLU A 66 -8.72 0.23 -18.74
C GLU A 66 -8.40 1.55 -19.44
N GLU A 67 -9.19 2.60 -19.17
CA GLU A 67 -9.06 3.92 -19.84
C GLU A 67 -7.76 4.65 -19.53
N SER A 68 -7.13 4.30 -18.40
CA SER A 68 -5.90 4.93 -17.91
C SER A 68 -4.93 3.90 -17.30
N VAL A 69 -3.70 4.30 -17.05
CA VAL A 69 -2.68 3.43 -16.46
C VAL A 69 -1.90 4.13 -15.34
N ILE A 70 -1.65 3.37 -14.30
CA ILE A 70 -0.69 3.71 -13.24
C ILE A 70 0.52 2.80 -13.40
N TRP A 71 1.65 3.39 -13.77
CA TRP A 71 2.95 2.73 -13.77
C TRP A 71 3.56 2.89 -12.38
N ASP A 72 3.47 1.84 -11.59
CA ASP A 72 3.89 1.83 -10.19
C ASP A 72 5.30 1.23 -10.07
N PHE A 73 6.16 1.89 -9.30
CA PHE A 73 7.54 1.44 -9.07
C PHE A 73 7.72 1.12 -7.60
N ILE A 74 8.07 -0.12 -7.35
CA ILE A 74 8.35 -0.62 -6.01
C ILE A 74 9.63 -1.42 -5.98
N GLY A 75 9.95 -1.89 -4.80
CA GLY A 75 11.04 -2.80 -4.53
C GLY A 75 11.25 -2.90 -3.04
N GLY A 76 12.49 -3.10 -2.61
CA GLY A 76 12.88 -2.75 -1.26
C GLY A 76 12.76 -1.23 -1.08
N GLU A 77 13.53 -0.47 -1.88
CA GLU A 77 13.41 0.99 -2.01
C GLU A 77 13.61 1.40 -3.48
N PRO A 78 12.55 1.88 -4.16
CA PRO A 78 12.64 2.15 -5.61
C PRO A 78 13.64 3.27 -5.96
N PHE A 79 13.83 4.28 -5.11
CA PHE A 79 14.76 5.37 -5.42
C PHE A 79 16.24 4.98 -5.34
N LEU A 80 16.57 3.74 -5.00
CA LEU A 80 17.91 3.19 -5.24
C LEU A 80 18.18 2.97 -6.72
N GLU A 81 17.13 2.77 -7.53
CA GLU A 81 17.20 2.50 -8.98
C GLU A 81 16.67 3.66 -9.82
N ILE A 82 16.83 4.90 -9.36
CA ILE A 82 16.24 6.09 -10.01
C ILE A 82 16.73 6.28 -11.46
N ASP A 83 17.97 5.90 -11.77
CA ASP A 83 18.52 5.99 -13.14
C ASP A 83 17.80 5.01 -14.10
N LEU A 84 17.49 3.79 -13.62
CA LEU A 84 16.70 2.82 -14.38
C LEU A 84 15.25 3.29 -14.54
N ILE A 85 14.65 3.77 -13.45
CA ILE A 85 13.27 4.28 -13.44
C ILE A 85 13.12 5.45 -14.41
N ASP A 86 14.05 6.39 -14.41
CA ASP A 86 14.00 7.53 -15.33
C ASP A 86 14.05 7.08 -16.80
N LYS A 87 14.90 6.11 -17.11
CA LYS A 87 14.96 5.49 -18.43
C LYS A 87 13.68 4.77 -18.81
N ILE A 88 13.05 4.05 -17.87
CA ILE A 88 11.75 3.39 -18.07
C ILE A 88 10.67 4.43 -18.38
N CYS A 89 10.57 5.49 -17.58
CA CYS A 89 9.58 6.54 -17.77
C CYS A 89 9.72 7.25 -19.12
N ASP A 90 10.94 7.51 -19.58
CA ASP A 90 11.18 8.08 -20.90
C ASP A 90 10.75 7.14 -22.02
N TYR A 91 11.10 5.87 -21.90
CA TYR A 91 10.74 4.86 -22.88
C TYR A 91 9.21 4.67 -22.98
N LEU A 92 8.52 4.62 -21.84
CA LEU A 92 7.06 4.55 -21.77
C LEU A 92 6.40 5.71 -22.52
N LYS A 93 6.84 6.95 -22.24
CA LYS A 93 6.29 8.15 -22.92
C LYS A 93 6.48 8.07 -24.44
N VAL A 94 7.68 7.70 -24.88
CA VAL A 94 8.03 7.57 -26.30
C VAL A 94 7.23 6.46 -26.98
N GLU A 95 7.14 5.29 -26.36
CA GLU A 95 6.46 4.14 -26.96
C GLU A 95 4.94 4.29 -26.96
N MET A 96 4.32 4.85 -25.93
CA MET A 96 2.91 5.18 -25.92
C MET A 96 2.58 6.20 -27.04
N PHE A 97 3.42 7.24 -27.20
CA PHE A 97 3.26 8.21 -28.28
C PHE A 97 3.41 7.56 -29.66
N ARG A 98 4.50 6.82 -29.91
CA ARG A 98 4.82 6.19 -31.20
C ARG A 98 3.75 5.20 -31.66
N ARG A 99 3.13 4.49 -30.72
CA ARG A 99 2.08 3.51 -30.96
C ARG A 99 0.68 4.15 -31.04
N ASN A 100 0.55 5.48 -30.79
CA ASN A 100 -0.75 6.14 -30.59
C ASN A 100 -1.61 5.42 -29.55
N HIS A 101 -0.97 4.92 -28.48
CA HIS A 101 -1.61 4.12 -27.44
C HIS A 101 -2.63 4.94 -26.66
N HIS A 102 -3.80 4.38 -26.35
CA HIS A 102 -4.90 5.09 -25.68
C HIS A 102 -4.51 5.67 -24.32
N TRP A 103 -3.52 5.08 -23.63
CA TRP A 103 -3.00 5.60 -22.36
C TRP A 103 -2.10 6.83 -22.46
N PHE A 104 -1.67 7.24 -23.66
CA PHE A 104 -0.68 8.33 -23.80
C PHE A 104 -1.15 9.64 -23.14
N ASN A 105 -2.45 9.92 -23.11
CA ASN A 105 -2.99 11.11 -22.45
C ASN A 105 -3.54 10.84 -21.05
N SER A 106 -3.46 9.60 -20.55
CA SER A 106 -4.09 9.20 -19.29
C SER A 106 -3.20 8.21 -18.52
N TYR A 107 -2.00 8.67 -18.12
CA TYR A 107 -1.06 7.86 -17.35
C TYR A 107 -0.51 8.60 -16.13
N ARG A 108 -0.03 7.84 -15.16
CA ARG A 108 0.67 8.35 -13.98
C ARG A 108 1.78 7.39 -13.55
N PHE A 109 2.90 7.96 -13.11
CA PHE A 109 3.99 7.24 -12.45
C PHE A 109 3.77 7.32 -10.94
N SER A 110 3.73 6.18 -10.26
CA SER A 110 3.44 6.07 -8.83
C SER A 110 4.62 5.49 -8.06
N PHE A 111 4.83 6.01 -6.85
CA PHE A 111 5.91 5.60 -5.97
C PHE A 111 5.46 5.53 -4.52
N SER A 112 5.87 4.44 -3.85
CA SER A 112 5.93 4.40 -2.40
C SER A 112 7.39 4.30 -1.98
N THR A 113 7.92 5.31 -1.29
CA THR A 113 9.33 5.38 -0.89
C THR A 113 9.48 5.51 0.62
N ASN A 114 10.62 5.08 1.14
CA ASN A 114 11.00 5.35 2.53
C ASN A 114 11.42 6.82 2.75
N GLY A 115 11.54 7.62 1.70
CA GLY A 115 11.82 9.05 1.77
C GLY A 115 13.28 9.44 2.01
N ILE A 116 14.19 8.51 2.29
CA ILE A 116 15.59 8.82 2.61
C ILE A 116 16.30 9.51 1.44
N ASN A 117 16.12 8.99 0.23
CA ASN A 117 16.77 9.52 -0.98
C ASN A 117 15.99 10.67 -1.64
N TYR A 118 14.84 11.08 -1.08
CA TYR A 118 13.95 12.04 -1.71
C TYR A 118 14.65 13.37 -2.09
N GLY A 119 15.44 13.93 -1.19
CA GLY A 119 16.16 15.19 -1.41
C GLY A 119 17.44 15.10 -2.25
N THR A 120 17.78 13.91 -2.79
CA THR A 120 19.00 13.76 -3.61
C THR A 120 18.85 14.43 -4.98
N GLU A 121 19.95 14.94 -5.55
CA GLU A 121 19.95 15.65 -6.82
C GLU A 121 19.34 14.80 -7.97
N LYS A 122 19.64 13.50 -8.01
CA LYS A 122 19.10 12.61 -9.05
C LYS A 122 17.57 12.47 -8.95
N VAL A 123 17.04 12.28 -7.74
CA VAL A 123 15.60 12.16 -7.50
C VAL A 123 14.92 13.50 -7.82
N GLN A 124 15.49 14.62 -7.41
CA GLN A 124 14.93 15.94 -7.68
C GLN A 124 14.90 16.29 -9.18
N ARG A 125 15.93 15.94 -9.95
CA ARG A 125 15.91 16.08 -11.41
C ARG A 125 14.82 15.23 -12.05
N PHE A 126 14.65 13.99 -11.61
CA PHE A 126 13.58 13.11 -12.07
C PHE A 126 12.18 13.69 -11.75
N ILE A 127 11.97 14.19 -10.54
CA ILE A 127 10.72 14.84 -10.12
C ILE A 127 10.42 16.06 -10.99
N GLN A 128 11.38 16.95 -11.17
CA GLN A 128 11.20 18.14 -11.99
C GLN A 128 10.80 17.79 -13.43
N LYS A 129 11.43 16.79 -14.02
CA LYS A 129 11.17 16.30 -15.38
C LYS A 129 9.76 15.72 -15.56
N ASN A 130 9.23 15.05 -14.55
CA ASN A 130 8.01 14.25 -14.66
C ASN A 130 6.85 14.78 -13.80
N ARG A 131 6.97 15.92 -13.15
CA ARG A 131 6.09 16.43 -12.07
C ARG A 131 4.59 16.32 -12.36
N GLN A 132 4.16 16.59 -13.59
CA GLN A 132 2.73 16.57 -13.95
C GLN A 132 2.11 15.17 -13.93
N HIS A 133 2.93 14.12 -14.05
CA HIS A 133 2.49 12.73 -14.10
C HIS A 133 2.96 11.91 -12.89
N LEU A 134 3.41 12.57 -11.80
CA LEU A 134 3.92 11.87 -10.63
C LEU A 134 2.92 11.82 -9.48
N SER A 135 2.94 10.68 -8.77
CA SER A 135 2.35 10.50 -7.46
C SER A 135 3.40 9.85 -6.56
N ILE A 136 3.86 10.55 -5.55
CA ILE A 136 4.92 10.07 -4.65
C ILE A 136 4.42 10.13 -3.22
N GLY A 137 4.28 8.96 -2.58
CA GLY A 137 3.99 8.83 -1.16
C GLY A 137 5.26 8.52 -0.38
N ILE A 138 5.59 9.35 0.61
CA ILE A 138 6.65 9.05 1.58
C ILE A 138 6.03 8.30 2.75
N THR A 139 6.66 7.20 3.18
CA THR A 139 6.26 6.46 4.37
C THR A 139 6.91 7.06 5.61
N ILE A 140 6.10 7.70 6.45
CA ILE A 140 6.47 8.17 7.78
C ILE A 140 5.38 7.73 8.76
N ASP A 141 5.76 6.96 9.79
CA ASP A 141 4.79 6.20 10.62
C ASP A 141 4.24 6.99 11.82
N GLY A 142 4.62 8.23 12.00
CA GLY A 142 4.16 9.07 13.10
C GLY A 142 5.29 9.72 13.89
N THR A 143 5.18 9.75 15.22
CA THR A 143 6.23 10.27 16.10
C THR A 143 7.56 9.55 15.87
N LYS A 144 8.67 10.22 16.22
CA LYS A 144 10.01 9.59 16.15
C LYS A 144 10.04 8.25 16.88
N GLN A 145 9.47 8.18 18.07
CA GLN A 145 9.43 6.95 18.86
C GLN A 145 8.73 5.82 18.11
N LYS A 146 7.55 6.03 17.57
CA LYS A 146 6.79 5.02 16.82
C LYS A 146 7.47 4.66 15.51
N HIS A 147 7.97 5.63 14.76
CA HIS A 147 8.65 5.40 13.50
C HIS A 147 9.91 4.54 13.70
N ASP A 148 10.78 4.93 14.64
CA ASP A 148 12.04 4.28 14.89
C ASP A 148 11.89 2.90 15.59
N LEU A 149 10.73 2.60 16.19
CA LEU A 149 10.41 1.28 16.73
C LEU A 149 10.52 0.18 15.65
N ASN A 150 10.09 0.49 14.44
CA ASN A 150 10.00 -0.48 13.36
C ASN A 150 10.91 -0.17 12.16
N ARG A 151 11.12 1.09 11.81
CA ARG A 151 11.81 1.49 10.58
C ARG A 151 13.27 1.77 10.85
N ILE A 152 14.01 0.68 11.09
CA ILE A 152 15.43 0.70 11.42
C ILE A 152 16.31 0.61 10.17
N TRP A 153 17.51 1.18 10.23
CA TRP A 153 18.53 1.03 9.23
C TRP A 153 19.01 -0.42 9.15
N LYS A 154 19.25 -0.89 7.92
CA LYS A 154 19.91 -2.16 7.67
C LYS A 154 21.35 -2.11 8.11
N THR A 155 21.83 -3.14 8.83
CA THR A 155 23.23 -3.35 9.19
C THR A 155 23.87 -4.42 8.31
N ARG A 156 25.20 -4.45 8.23
CA ARG A 156 25.92 -5.49 7.49
C ARG A 156 25.70 -6.90 8.07
N ASP A 157 25.48 -6.99 9.36
CA ASP A 157 25.29 -8.29 10.03
C ASP A 157 23.89 -8.86 9.76
N MET A 158 22.89 -8.02 9.46
CA MET A 158 21.58 -8.46 8.98
C MET A 158 21.67 -9.19 7.63
N GLU A 159 22.63 -8.85 6.78
CA GLU A 159 22.89 -9.59 5.52
C GLU A 159 23.36 -11.03 5.78
N LYS A 160 23.89 -11.30 6.99
CA LYS A 160 24.28 -12.63 7.47
C LYS A 160 23.21 -13.30 8.34
N GLY A 161 22.01 -12.69 8.45
CA GLY A 161 20.91 -13.18 9.29
C GLY A 161 21.05 -12.83 10.79
N ILE A 162 21.97 -11.95 11.16
CA ILE A 162 22.19 -11.53 12.56
C ILE A 162 21.46 -10.21 12.79
N MET A 163 20.42 -10.24 13.62
CA MET A 163 19.70 -9.03 14.01
C MET A 163 20.50 -8.23 15.06
N PRO A 164 20.51 -6.88 14.95
CA PRO A 164 21.11 -6.03 15.97
C PRO A 164 20.34 -6.17 17.28
N ARG A 165 21.02 -5.92 18.39
CA ARG A 165 20.36 -5.76 19.69
C ARG A 165 19.55 -4.45 19.68
N PRO A 166 18.47 -4.35 20.46
CA PRO A 166 17.62 -3.14 20.47
C PRO A 166 18.40 -1.83 20.69
N GLU A 167 19.43 -1.84 21.52
CA GLU A 167 20.28 -0.68 21.79
C GLU A 167 21.23 -0.31 20.64
N GLU A 168 21.41 -1.19 19.67
CA GLU A 168 22.24 -0.99 18.46
C GLU A 168 21.39 -0.56 17.25
N GLU A 169 20.08 -0.61 17.40
CA GLU A 169 19.15 -0.24 16.32
C GLU A 169 19.20 1.28 16.07
N ARG A 170 19.42 1.65 14.84
CA ARG A 170 19.31 3.04 14.40
C ARG A 170 17.99 3.23 13.65
N GLY A 171 17.12 4.08 14.19
CA GLY A 171 15.89 4.50 13.51
C GLY A 171 16.17 5.42 12.29
N SER A 172 15.19 5.57 11.43
CA SER A 172 15.30 6.36 10.20
C SER A 172 14.51 7.67 10.23
N TYR A 173 13.81 8.00 11.31
CA TYR A 173 12.93 9.16 11.41
C TYR A 173 13.62 10.47 11.00
N GLU A 174 14.80 10.77 11.57
CA GLU A 174 15.54 12.00 11.30
C GLU A 174 15.99 12.13 9.82
N ASP A 175 16.24 10.99 9.18
CA ASP A 175 16.63 10.96 7.77
C ASP A 175 15.46 11.18 6.82
N VAL A 176 14.24 10.85 7.26
CA VAL A 176 13.01 11.00 6.49
C VAL A 176 12.37 12.37 6.72
N VAL A 177 12.20 12.79 7.99
CA VAL A 177 11.44 13.99 8.35
C VAL A 177 12.02 15.26 7.73
N LYS A 178 13.33 15.34 7.55
CA LYS A 178 13.99 16.48 6.88
C LYS A 178 13.55 16.72 5.44
N ASN A 179 13.03 15.67 4.77
CA ASN A 179 12.55 15.74 3.39
C ASN A 179 11.05 16.06 3.29
N ILE A 180 10.30 16.00 4.39
CA ILE A 180 8.84 16.23 4.38
C ILE A 180 8.46 17.64 3.91
N PRO A 181 9.12 18.75 4.34
CA PRO A 181 8.77 20.07 3.84
C PRO A 181 8.90 20.21 2.32
N LEU A 182 10.00 19.71 1.74
CA LEU A 182 10.21 19.74 0.29
C LEU A 182 9.18 18.86 -0.44
N TRP A 183 8.84 17.70 0.12
CA TRP A 183 7.84 16.82 -0.44
C TRP A 183 6.45 17.47 -0.46
N LEU A 184 6.03 18.11 0.63
CA LEU A 184 4.72 18.76 0.71
C LEU A 184 4.65 20.04 -0.15
N GLU A 185 5.77 20.76 -0.34
CA GLU A 185 5.85 21.87 -1.31
C GLU A 185 5.61 21.37 -2.75
N GLN A 186 6.16 20.21 -3.09
CA GLN A 186 6.03 19.63 -4.43
C GLN A 186 4.70 18.90 -4.62
N PHE A 187 4.20 18.23 -3.59
CA PHE A 187 2.98 17.42 -3.62
C PHE A 187 2.07 17.73 -2.41
N PRO A 188 1.40 18.87 -2.38
CA PRO A 188 0.65 19.35 -1.21
C PRO A 188 -0.53 18.45 -0.81
N ASN A 189 -1.05 17.66 -1.74
CA ASN A 189 -2.13 16.70 -1.49
C ASN A 189 -1.64 15.24 -1.36
N ALA A 190 -0.33 15.03 -1.25
CA ALA A 190 0.18 13.68 -1.09
C ALA A 190 -0.18 13.09 0.28
N SER A 191 -0.45 11.80 0.28
CA SER A 191 -0.73 11.04 1.51
C SER A 191 0.49 10.27 1.97
N THR A 192 0.61 10.08 3.29
CA THR A 192 1.57 9.13 3.85
C THR A 192 0.92 7.78 4.11
N LYS A 193 1.74 6.71 4.10
CA LYS A 193 1.32 5.38 4.58
C LYS A 193 1.87 5.16 5.97
N VAL A 194 1.01 4.69 6.87
CA VAL A 194 1.37 4.28 8.23
C VAL A 194 1.02 2.81 8.39
N THR A 195 1.93 2.05 8.96
CA THR A 195 1.69 0.63 9.27
C THR A 195 1.59 0.44 10.77
N ILE A 196 0.58 -0.33 11.18
CA ILE A 196 0.31 -0.67 12.58
C ILE A 196 0.42 -2.18 12.76
N SER A 197 1.25 -2.58 13.71
CA SER A 197 1.33 -3.92 14.31
C SER A 197 0.99 -3.83 15.81
N SER A 198 0.97 -4.95 16.52
CA SER A 198 0.66 -4.98 17.96
C SER A 198 1.44 -3.93 18.76
N ALA A 199 2.77 -3.89 18.61
CA ALA A 199 3.64 -2.96 19.32
C ALA A 199 3.40 -1.46 19.01
N ASP A 200 2.70 -1.15 17.92
CA ASP A 200 2.44 0.23 17.49
C ASP A 200 1.18 0.83 18.10
N ILE A 201 0.26 0.00 18.61
CA ILE A 201 -1.07 0.42 19.04
C ILE A 201 -1.03 1.58 20.05
N PRO A 202 -0.18 1.56 21.11
CA PRO A 202 -0.16 2.63 22.11
C PRO A 202 0.18 4.02 21.55
N TYR A 203 0.75 4.08 20.34
CA TYR A 203 1.26 5.32 19.74
C TYR A 203 0.33 5.91 18.66
N ILE A 204 -0.82 5.30 18.39
CA ILE A 204 -1.67 5.65 17.22
C ILE A 204 -2.13 7.11 17.29
N LYS A 205 -2.75 7.52 18.38
CA LYS A 205 -3.27 8.89 18.54
C LYS A 205 -2.17 9.92 18.33
N ASP A 206 -1.09 9.82 19.09
CA ASP A 206 -0.01 10.81 19.07
C ASP A 206 0.72 10.82 17.72
N SER A 207 0.80 9.68 17.05
CA SER A 207 1.42 9.56 15.73
C SER A 207 0.60 10.25 14.65
N VAL A 208 -0.72 10.09 14.62
CA VAL A 208 -1.58 10.77 13.64
C VAL A 208 -1.55 12.28 13.85
N LEU A 209 -1.68 12.75 15.09
CA LEU A 209 -1.61 14.18 15.41
C LEU A 209 -0.24 14.78 15.07
N HIS A 210 0.83 14.02 15.28
CA HIS A 210 2.17 14.43 14.86
C HIS A 210 2.27 14.60 13.34
N LEU A 211 1.73 13.65 12.57
CA LEU A 211 1.71 13.76 11.10
C LEU A 211 0.92 14.97 10.63
N TYR A 212 -0.20 15.30 11.27
CA TYR A 212 -0.95 16.54 11.03
C TYR A 212 -0.10 17.77 11.32
N SER A 213 0.65 17.77 12.43
CA SER A 213 1.56 18.88 12.77
C SER A 213 2.70 19.09 11.77
N LEU A 214 3.07 18.07 11.00
CA LEU A 214 4.01 18.16 9.88
C LEU A 214 3.38 18.70 8.59
N GLY A 215 2.05 18.97 8.58
CA GLY A 215 1.31 19.44 7.41
C GLY A 215 0.84 18.32 6.47
N ILE A 216 0.86 17.07 6.91
CA ILE A 216 0.37 15.93 6.12
C ILE A 216 -1.14 15.83 6.30
N HIS A 217 -1.90 16.24 5.27
CA HIS A 217 -3.37 16.34 5.35
C HIS A 217 -4.09 14.99 5.24
N GLU A 218 -3.47 13.97 4.65
CA GLU A 218 -4.07 12.66 4.48
C GLU A 218 -3.15 11.55 5.00
N VAL A 219 -3.62 10.85 6.03
CA VAL A 219 -2.90 9.75 6.68
C VAL A 219 -3.59 8.43 6.38
N ASN A 220 -2.98 7.62 5.51
CA ASN A 220 -3.47 6.30 5.14
C ASN A 220 -2.84 5.24 6.04
N ILE A 221 -3.63 4.70 6.96
CA ILE A 221 -3.17 3.75 7.97
C ILE A 221 -3.67 2.34 7.62
N ASN A 222 -2.77 1.37 7.70
CA ASN A 222 -3.07 -0.04 7.53
C ASN A 222 -2.58 -0.85 8.73
N CYS A 223 -3.45 -1.69 9.26
CA CYS A 223 -3.03 -2.78 10.13
C CYS A 223 -2.34 -3.85 9.30
N VAL A 224 -1.28 -4.49 9.80
CA VAL A 224 -0.68 -5.66 9.14
C VAL A 224 -1.71 -6.79 9.06
N PHE A 225 -1.69 -7.53 7.94
CA PHE A 225 -2.63 -8.62 7.72
C PHE A 225 -2.19 -9.92 8.39
N GLU A 226 -0.92 -10.03 8.66
CA GLU A 226 -0.25 -11.17 9.27
C GLU A 226 -0.74 -11.43 10.70
N ASN A 227 -0.62 -12.66 11.16
CA ASN A 227 -1.00 -13.05 12.52
C ASN A 227 0.06 -12.59 13.55
N VAL A 228 0.02 -11.29 13.87
CA VAL A 228 0.95 -10.63 14.82
C VAL A 228 0.23 -10.03 16.03
N TRP A 229 -1.08 -10.24 16.14
CA TRP A 229 -1.94 -9.61 17.13
C TRP A 229 -2.00 -10.43 18.41
N GLU A 230 -1.86 -9.76 19.55
CA GLU A 230 -1.87 -10.35 20.88
C GLU A 230 -3.26 -10.26 21.53
N GLU A 231 -3.42 -10.92 22.66
CA GLU A 231 -4.66 -10.83 23.45
C GLU A 231 -4.82 -9.42 24.04
N GLY A 232 -5.98 -8.81 23.82
CA GLY A 232 -6.28 -7.46 24.30
C GLY A 232 -5.92 -6.33 23.33
N ASP A 233 -5.21 -6.62 22.23
CA ASP A 233 -4.86 -5.62 21.21
C ASP A 233 -6.08 -4.94 20.62
N ASP A 234 -7.16 -5.68 20.40
CA ASP A 234 -8.42 -5.15 19.88
C ASP A 234 -9.02 -4.07 20.79
N LYS A 235 -8.99 -4.27 22.11
CA LYS A 235 -9.50 -3.30 23.09
C LYS A 235 -8.62 -2.05 23.17
N LEU A 236 -7.30 -2.26 23.21
CA LEU A 236 -6.35 -1.14 23.23
C LEU A 236 -6.44 -0.33 21.92
N PHE A 237 -6.61 -1.01 20.78
CA PHE A 237 -6.78 -0.39 19.49
C PHE A 237 -8.05 0.47 19.42
N GLU A 238 -9.19 -0.07 19.88
CA GLU A 238 -10.45 0.67 19.98
C GLU A 238 -10.29 1.91 20.85
N GLU A 239 -9.69 1.78 22.05
CA GLU A 239 -9.40 2.90 22.94
C GLU A 239 -8.56 3.99 22.28
N GLN A 240 -7.46 3.61 21.63
CA GLN A 240 -6.58 4.55 20.92
C GLN A 240 -7.29 5.26 19.77
N LEU A 241 -8.17 4.57 19.04
CA LEU A 241 -8.97 5.19 17.99
C LEU A 241 -10.03 6.13 18.55
N MET A 242 -10.66 5.82 19.68
CA MET A 242 -11.60 6.74 20.34
C MET A 242 -10.89 8.00 20.85
N LEU A 243 -9.71 7.86 21.45
CA LEU A 243 -8.90 9.00 21.87
C LEU A 243 -8.45 9.87 20.66
N LEU A 244 -8.12 9.23 19.54
CA LEU A 244 -7.83 9.93 18.30
C LEU A 244 -9.08 10.66 17.76
N ALA A 245 -10.23 10.01 17.77
CA ALA A 245 -11.50 10.59 17.36
C ALA A 245 -11.82 11.86 18.15
N ASP A 246 -11.67 11.82 19.47
CA ASP A 246 -11.87 12.96 20.35
C ASP A 246 -10.92 14.11 20.00
N ALA A 247 -9.63 13.81 19.85
CA ALA A 247 -8.63 14.81 19.52
C ALA A 247 -8.90 15.47 18.15
N ILE A 248 -9.30 14.69 17.14
CA ILE A 248 -9.64 15.20 15.80
C ILE A 248 -10.87 16.13 15.88
N ILE A 249 -11.92 15.73 16.60
CA ILE A 249 -13.18 16.48 16.71
C ILE A 249 -12.96 17.75 17.54
N ASP A 250 -12.32 17.63 18.69
CA ASP A 250 -12.14 18.76 19.62
C ASP A 250 -11.16 19.79 19.04
N GLY A 251 -10.13 19.35 18.33
CA GLY A 251 -9.16 20.20 17.63
C GLY A 251 -9.63 20.79 16.30
N GLY A 252 -10.81 20.38 15.80
CA GLY A 252 -11.33 20.84 14.50
C GLY A 252 -10.58 20.29 13.29
N TYR A 253 -9.74 19.26 13.46
CA TYR A 253 -8.91 18.72 12.38
C TYR A 253 -9.72 18.07 11.25
N TYR A 254 -10.97 17.65 11.51
CA TYR A 254 -11.86 17.01 10.53
C TYR A 254 -12.19 17.90 9.30
N GLU A 255 -11.94 19.20 9.37
CA GLU A 255 -12.17 20.13 8.25
C GLU A 255 -11.07 20.02 7.19
N ASP A 256 -9.81 19.87 7.63
CA ASP A 256 -8.64 19.93 6.75
C ASP A 256 -7.85 18.63 6.63
N TYR A 257 -8.07 17.68 7.55
CA TYR A 257 -7.27 16.48 7.67
C TYR A 257 -8.13 15.22 7.60
N ALA A 258 -7.58 14.16 7.03
CA ALA A 258 -8.22 12.87 6.91
C ALA A 258 -7.35 11.75 7.50
N CYS A 259 -8.01 10.80 8.19
CA CYS A 259 -7.42 9.55 8.65
C CYS A 259 -8.22 8.38 8.10
N SER A 260 -7.58 7.45 7.40
CA SER A 260 -8.27 6.32 6.76
C SER A 260 -8.92 5.34 7.74
N PHE A 261 -8.66 5.44 9.04
CA PHE A 261 -9.38 4.66 10.03
C PHE A 261 -10.83 5.11 10.18
N PHE A 262 -11.14 6.37 9.89
CA PHE A 262 -12.49 6.92 9.96
C PHE A 262 -13.10 7.06 8.56
N THR A 263 -13.86 6.04 8.18
CA THR A 263 -14.52 5.95 6.87
C THR A 263 -16.04 5.94 7.07
N GLU A 264 -16.74 6.87 6.42
CA GLU A 264 -18.19 6.96 6.50
C GLU A 264 -18.84 5.68 5.94
N HIS A 265 -19.91 5.25 6.57
CA HIS A 265 -20.75 4.10 6.16
C HIS A 265 -20.03 2.74 6.16
N MET A 266 -18.95 2.58 6.92
CA MET A 266 -18.28 1.30 7.11
C MET A 266 -19.00 0.43 8.17
N GLY A 267 -18.81 -0.89 8.08
CA GLY A 267 -19.29 -1.80 9.11
C GLY A 267 -20.75 -2.19 8.97
N LYS A 268 -21.14 -2.63 7.78
CA LYS A 268 -22.45 -3.24 7.50
C LYS A 268 -22.29 -4.73 7.21
N PRO A 269 -23.38 -5.53 7.25
CA PRO A 269 -23.37 -6.89 6.76
C PRO A 269 -22.91 -6.97 5.30
N MET A 270 -22.29 -8.07 4.94
CA MET A 270 -21.88 -8.33 3.55
C MET A 270 -23.11 -8.60 2.70
N ASP A 271 -23.25 -7.89 1.57
CA ASP A 271 -24.28 -8.18 0.60
C ASP A 271 -23.73 -9.12 -0.49
N CYS A 272 -24.05 -10.40 -0.39
CA CYS A 272 -23.63 -11.40 -1.37
C CYS A 272 -24.42 -11.37 -2.69
N HIS A 273 -25.49 -10.57 -2.79
CA HIS A 273 -26.22 -10.35 -4.03
C HIS A 273 -25.57 -9.28 -4.92
N LEU A 274 -24.83 -8.39 -4.32
CA LEU A 274 -23.95 -7.49 -5.07
C LEU A 274 -22.78 -8.33 -5.61
N GLN A 275 -22.74 -8.58 -6.91
CA GLN A 275 -21.67 -9.31 -7.58
C GLN A 275 -20.31 -8.70 -7.22
N ASN A 276 -19.66 -9.28 -6.24
CA ASN A 276 -18.55 -8.64 -5.64
C ASN A 276 -17.25 -9.20 -6.06
N GLN A 277 -16.71 -8.38 -6.80
CA GLN A 277 -15.39 -8.39 -7.31
C GLN A 277 -14.33 -8.50 -6.21
N ASN A 278 -13.18 -8.99 -6.58
CA ASN A 278 -11.96 -8.93 -5.82
C ASN A 278 -11.59 -7.46 -5.51
N TRP A 279 -11.83 -7.04 -4.28
CA TRP A 279 -11.65 -5.66 -3.83
C TRP A 279 -10.20 -5.20 -3.75
N CYS A 280 -9.27 -6.14 -3.55
CA CYS A 280 -7.86 -5.78 -3.43
C CYS A 280 -7.14 -5.59 -4.77
N GLY A 281 -7.83 -5.81 -5.89
CA GLY A 281 -7.29 -5.63 -7.24
C GLY A 281 -6.35 -6.73 -7.75
N ALA A 282 -6.02 -7.77 -6.96
CA ALA A 282 -5.20 -8.87 -7.45
C ALA A 282 -5.85 -9.53 -8.68
N GLY A 283 -5.07 -9.72 -9.75
CA GLY A 283 -5.56 -10.18 -11.06
C GLY A 283 -6.00 -9.07 -12.02
N LYS A 284 -6.52 -7.95 -11.50
CA LYS A 284 -6.71 -6.71 -12.29
C LYS A 284 -5.41 -5.89 -12.38
N MET A 285 -4.56 -6.01 -11.37
CA MET A 285 -3.19 -5.49 -11.37
C MET A 285 -2.27 -6.45 -12.11
N LEU A 286 -1.09 -5.94 -12.51
CA LEU A 286 0.00 -6.73 -13.03
C LEU A 286 1.29 -6.31 -12.32
N ALA A 287 2.06 -7.26 -11.81
CA ALA A 287 3.40 -6.97 -11.28
C ALA A 287 4.46 -7.75 -12.07
N VAL A 288 5.62 -7.14 -12.25
CA VAL A 288 6.76 -7.69 -13.00
C VAL A 288 8.00 -7.66 -12.12
N ASP A 289 8.71 -8.77 -12.03
CA ASP A 289 9.96 -8.86 -11.29
C ASP A 289 11.22 -8.72 -12.19
N ALA A 290 12.38 -8.81 -11.58
CA ALA A 290 13.68 -8.69 -12.27
C ALA A 290 13.98 -9.84 -13.24
N GLU A 291 13.28 -10.97 -13.13
CA GLU A 291 13.38 -12.13 -14.02
C GLU A 291 12.37 -12.05 -15.17
N GLY A 292 11.47 -11.07 -15.15
CA GLY A 292 10.42 -10.91 -16.16
C GLY A 292 9.18 -11.77 -15.90
N ASN A 293 9.02 -12.32 -14.71
CA ASN A 293 7.81 -13.05 -14.34
C ASN A 293 6.66 -12.08 -14.06
N PHE A 294 5.44 -12.49 -14.42
CA PHE A 294 4.20 -11.78 -14.18
C PHE A 294 3.44 -12.35 -12.99
N TYR A 295 2.92 -11.45 -12.15
CA TYR A 295 2.16 -11.77 -10.95
C TYR A 295 0.83 -11.01 -10.92
N PRO A 296 -0.23 -11.58 -10.30
CA PRO A 296 -1.52 -10.88 -10.16
C PRO A 296 -1.45 -9.64 -9.25
N CYS A 297 -0.46 -9.57 -8.37
CA CYS A 297 0.03 -8.39 -7.65
C CYS A 297 1.36 -8.73 -6.97
N THR A 298 2.03 -7.75 -6.40
CA THR A 298 3.35 -7.89 -5.76
C THR A 298 3.39 -8.86 -4.58
N ARG A 299 2.27 -9.06 -3.90
CA ARG A 299 2.14 -10.00 -2.77
C ARG A 299 2.22 -11.48 -3.17
N PHE A 300 2.17 -11.81 -4.47
CA PHE A 300 2.33 -13.16 -5.00
C PHE A 300 3.76 -13.47 -5.51
N ALA A 301 4.65 -12.47 -5.50
CA ALA A 301 6.06 -12.68 -5.79
C ALA A 301 6.75 -13.41 -4.63
N GLN A 302 7.77 -14.24 -4.93
CA GLN A 302 8.42 -15.10 -3.94
C GLN A 302 8.97 -14.34 -2.73
N TYR A 303 9.49 -13.14 -2.92
CA TYR A 303 10.05 -12.34 -1.83
C TYR A 303 9.02 -11.72 -0.88
N SER A 304 7.73 -11.87 -1.20
CA SER A 304 6.61 -11.43 -0.36
C SER A 304 5.92 -12.58 0.40
N LEU A 305 6.30 -13.85 0.12
CA LEU A 305 5.65 -15.03 0.65
C LEU A 305 6.54 -15.73 1.68
N ARG A 306 5.97 -16.09 2.82
CA ARG A 306 6.64 -16.74 3.95
C ARG A 306 6.57 -18.26 3.85
N SER A 307 5.41 -18.79 3.40
CA SER A 307 5.11 -20.21 3.47
C SER A 307 4.76 -20.85 2.12
N LYS A 308 4.38 -20.06 1.13
CA LYS A 308 3.95 -20.55 -0.18
C LYS A 308 4.97 -20.22 -1.27
N LYS A 309 4.89 -20.94 -2.38
CA LYS A 309 5.62 -20.61 -3.61
C LYS A 309 4.94 -19.46 -4.34
N ALA A 310 5.72 -18.68 -5.08
CA ALA A 310 5.22 -17.63 -5.95
C ALA A 310 4.10 -18.13 -6.87
N TRP A 311 3.08 -17.28 -7.08
CA TRP A 311 2.03 -17.56 -8.07
C TRP A 311 2.30 -16.75 -9.33
N ILE A 312 3.08 -17.36 -10.22
CA ILE A 312 3.46 -16.76 -11.52
C ILE A 312 2.31 -16.99 -12.49
N ILE A 313 1.75 -15.90 -13.03
CA ILE A 313 0.67 -15.94 -14.03
C ILE A 313 1.18 -15.82 -15.48
N GLY A 314 2.49 -15.72 -15.68
CA GLY A 314 3.11 -15.62 -17.00
C GLY A 314 4.50 -15.01 -16.91
N ASN A 315 5.05 -14.65 -18.06
CA ASN A 315 6.35 -13.97 -18.15
C ASN A 315 6.45 -13.14 -19.44
N ILE A 316 7.53 -12.36 -19.57
CA ILE A 316 7.77 -11.48 -20.71
C ILE A 316 7.93 -12.19 -22.07
N HIS A 317 8.12 -13.51 -22.10
CA HIS A 317 8.32 -14.30 -23.33
C HIS A 317 7.06 -15.01 -23.78
N ASP A 318 6.35 -15.63 -22.81
CA ASP A 318 5.18 -16.47 -23.07
C ASP A 318 3.86 -15.72 -22.91
N GLY A 319 3.91 -14.51 -22.30
CA GLY A 319 2.74 -13.72 -21.99
C GLY A 319 1.96 -14.20 -20.76
N ILE A 320 0.75 -13.70 -20.57
CA ILE A 320 -0.13 -14.03 -19.45
C ILE A 320 -0.86 -15.35 -19.72
N ASP A 321 -0.71 -16.31 -18.82
CA ASP A 321 -1.49 -17.54 -18.79
C ASP A 321 -2.90 -17.26 -18.21
N GLN A 322 -3.88 -17.20 -19.09
CA GLN A 322 -5.27 -16.88 -18.72
C GLN A 322 -5.89 -17.93 -17.77
N ASN A 323 -5.42 -19.19 -17.79
CA ASN A 323 -5.91 -20.21 -16.84
C ASN A 323 -5.40 -19.94 -15.42
N LYS A 324 -4.17 -19.42 -15.28
CA LYS A 324 -3.61 -19.03 -13.98
C LYS A 324 -4.16 -17.70 -13.47
N LEU A 325 -4.55 -16.80 -14.36
CA LEU A 325 -5.12 -15.49 -14.03
C LEU A 325 -6.60 -15.60 -13.66
N ARG A 326 -7.37 -16.44 -14.36
CA ARG A 326 -8.82 -16.57 -14.24
C ARG A 326 -9.35 -16.73 -12.80
N PRO A 327 -8.72 -17.52 -11.90
CA PRO A 327 -9.17 -17.61 -10.52
C PRO A 327 -9.26 -16.25 -9.81
N PHE A 328 -8.33 -15.35 -10.06
CA PHE A 328 -8.33 -13.99 -9.48
C PHE A 328 -9.43 -13.09 -10.03
N LEU A 329 -9.77 -13.25 -11.31
CA LEU A 329 -10.82 -12.46 -11.96
C LEU A 329 -12.23 -12.91 -11.60
N THR A 330 -12.38 -14.19 -11.21
CA THR A 330 -13.67 -14.79 -10.84
C THR A 330 -13.90 -14.88 -9.34
N LEU A 331 -12.88 -14.59 -8.53
CA LEU A 331 -12.96 -14.61 -7.09
C LEU A 331 -13.83 -13.45 -6.59
N ASP A 332 -14.77 -13.77 -5.71
CA ASP A 332 -15.56 -12.78 -4.98
C ASP A 332 -15.45 -12.98 -3.46
N ARG A 333 -15.91 -12.00 -2.71
CA ARG A 333 -15.80 -12.01 -1.24
C ARG A 333 -16.61 -13.13 -0.61
N CYS A 334 -17.77 -13.45 -1.17
CA CYS A 334 -18.67 -14.46 -0.59
C CYS A 334 -18.13 -15.86 -0.82
N THR A 335 -17.64 -16.16 -2.02
CA THR A 335 -17.03 -17.49 -2.33
C THR A 335 -15.75 -17.76 -1.54
N GLN A 336 -15.02 -16.72 -1.13
CA GLN A 336 -13.83 -16.86 -0.31
C GLN A 336 -14.13 -16.89 1.20
N SER A 337 -15.23 -16.26 1.63
CA SER A 337 -15.55 -16.05 3.03
C SER A 337 -16.11 -17.32 3.68
N THR A 338 -15.76 -17.53 4.95
CA THR A 338 -16.43 -18.53 5.79
C THR A 338 -17.85 -18.10 6.12
N GLN A 339 -18.70 -19.02 6.60
CA GLN A 339 -20.07 -18.68 7.03
C GLN A 339 -20.05 -17.60 8.12
N GLU A 340 -19.10 -17.65 9.07
CA GLU A 340 -18.92 -16.62 10.11
C GLU A 340 -18.67 -15.22 9.50
N CYS A 341 -17.91 -15.15 8.40
CA CYS A 341 -17.65 -13.87 7.73
C CYS A 341 -18.89 -13.37 6.97
N ILE A 342 -19.69 -14.29 6.39
CA ILE A 342 -20.93 -13.96 5.68
C ILE A 342 -21.98 -13.43 6.66
N ASP A 343 -22.09 -14.07 7.84
CA ASP A 343 -23.05 -13.68 8.88
C ASP A 343 -22.57 -12.51 9.75
N CYS A 344 -21.36 -11.98 9.48
CA CYS A 344 -20.80 -10.89 10.28
C CYS A 344 -21.51 -9.57 10.03
N GLU A 345 -22.07 -8.97 11.09
CA GLU A 345 -22.81 -7.71 11.05
C GLU A 345 -21.98 -6.51 10.57
N VAL A 346 -20.65 -6.62 10.63
CA VAL A 346 -19.70 -5.53 10.30
C VAL A 346 -18.72 -5.93 9.19
N ALA A 347 -19.09 -6.86 8.33
CA ALA A 347 -18.23 -7.42 7.30
C ALA A 347 -17.75 -6.40 6.24
N GLU A 348 -18.57 -5.37 5.95
CA GLU A 348 -18.22 -4.34 4.98
C GLU A 348 -17.08 -3.46 5.50
N GLY A 349 -16.08 -3.22 4.65
CA GLY A 349 -14.86 -2.50 5.02
C GLY A 349 -13.81 -3.36 5.75
N CYS A 350 -14.10 -4.65 6.00
CA CYS A 350 -13.11 -5.57 6.55
C CYS A 350 -11.92 -5.69 5.61
N ALA A 351 -10.73 -5.45 6.13
CA ALA A 351 -9.50 -5.51 5.37
C ALA A 351 -9.27 -6.92 4.77
N TRP A 352 -8.80 -6.96 3.52
CA TRP A 352 -8.70 -8.18 2.75
C TRP A 352 -7.52 -8.14 1.78
N CYS A 353 -6.54 -9.00 2.00
CA CYS A 353 -5.38 -9.15 1.12
C CYS A 353 -5.32 -10.55 0.54
N GLN A 354 -5.45 -10.68 -0.78
CA GLN A 354 -5.40 -11.97 -1.46
C GLN A 354 -4.05 -12.68 -1.31
N GLY A 355 -2.96 -11.91 -1.31
CA GLY A 355 -1.63 -12.47 -1.10
C GLY A 355 -1.46 -13.05 0.30
N GLU A 356 -1.98 -12.38 1.34
CA GLU A 356 -1.96 -12.92 2.70
C GLU A 356 -2.91 -14.13 2.84
N ASN A 357 -4.10 -14.06 2.25
CA ASN A 357 -5.02 -15.21 2.22
C ASN A 357 -4.35 -16.44 1.63
N TYR A 358 -3.61 -16.27 0.52
CA TYR A 358 -2.86 -17.36 -0.13
C TYR A 358 -1.71 -17.86 0.75
N ASP A 359 -0.92 -16.96 1.32
CA ASP A 359 0.26 -17.32 2.12
C ASP A 359 -0.12 -18.02 3.44
N ALA A 360 -1.23 -17.59 4.07
CA ALA A 360 -1.73 -18.15 5.32
C ALA A 360 -2.62 -19.39 5.14
N ALA A 361 -3.06 -19.73 3.92
CA ALA A 361 -3.93 -20.85 3.68
C ALA A 361 -3.25 -22.20 3.99
N ASP A 362 -4.03 -23.19 4.41
CA ASP A 362 -3.53 -24.55 4.70
C ASP A 362 -2.97 -25.25 3.46
N THR A 363 -3.57 -24.95 2.30
CA THR A 363 -3.16 -25.49 0.98
C THR A 363 -2.86 -24.33 0.00
N PRO A 364 -2.19 -24.58 -1.14
CA PRO A 364 -1.97 -23.55 -2.16
C PRO A 364 -3.28 -23.12 -2.85
N THR A 365 -4.06 -22.26 -2.18
CA THR A 365 -5.36 -21.77 -2.65
C THR A 365 -5.57 -20.30 -2.32
N ILE A 366 -6.32 -19.59 -3.16
CA ILE A 366 -6.80 -18.22 -2.89
C ILE A 366 -8.23 -18.20 -2.33
N TYR A 367 -8.86 -19.37 -2.15
CA TYR A 367 -10.25 -19.49 -1.70
C TYR A 367 -10.40 -19.65 -0.18
N GLN A 368 -9.31 -19.62 0.57
CA GLN A 368 -9.32 -19.62 2.03
C GLN A 368 -8.99 -18.20 2.53
N ARG A 369 -9.82 -17.69 3.46
CA ARG A 369 -9.65 -16.36 4.02
C ARG A 369 -8.81 -16.39 5.29
N ALA A 370 -7.78 -15.53 5.36
CA ALA A 370 -7.08 -15.24 6.61
C ALA A 370 -7.94 -14.33 7.50
N THR A 371 -8.10 -14.69 8.77
CA THR A 371 -8.97 -14.00 9.72
C THR A 371 -8.23 -13.35 10.89
N ALA A 372 -6.90 -13.36 10.90
CA ALA A 372 -6.09 -12.79 11.98
C ALA A 372 -6.45 -11.34 12.32
N ILE A 373 -6.80 -10.53 11.31
CA ILE A 373 -7.18 -9.13 11.47
C ILE A 373 -8.65 -8.91 11.95
N CYS A 374 -9.43 -9.98 12.12
CA CYS A 374 -10.89 -9.87 12.37
C CYS A 374 -11.23 -9.02 13.60
N LYS A 375 -10.55 -9.26 14.73
CA LYS A 375 -10.78 -8.51 15.99
C LYS A 375 -10.46 -7.04 15.81
N MET A 376 -9.38 -6.72 15.10
CA MET A 376 -8.96 -5.34 14.84
C MET A 376 -9.98 -4.60 13.94
N HIS A 377 -10.57 -5.29 12.97
CA HIS A 377 -11.64 -4.70 12.15
C HIS A 377 -12.88 -4.38 12.99
N LYS A 378 -13.34 -5.32 13.84
CA LYS A 378 -14.48 -5.09 14.72
C LYS A 378 -14.26 -3.89 15.65
N ALA A 379 -13.10 -3.81 16.28
CA ALA A 379 -12.69 -2.67 17.12
C ALA A 379 -12.67 -1.35 16.33
N ARG A 380 -12.12 -1.38 15.10
CA ARG A 380 -12.14 -0.22 14.21
C ARG A 380 -13.57 0.25 13.89
N VAL A 381 -14.49 -0.66 13.60
CA VAL A 381 -15.90 -0.28 13.30
C VAL A 381 -16.55 0.39 14.50
N HIS A 382 -16.33 -0.12 15.73
CA HIS A 382 -16.87 0.52 16.94
C HIS A 382 -16.33 1.95 17.10
N ALA A 383 -15.03 2.15 17.00
CA ALA A 383 -14.43 3.49 17.10
C ALA A 383 -14.84 4.41 15.93
N ASN A 384 -15.00 3.87 14.72
CA ASN A 384 -15.49 4.61 13.56
C ASN A 384 -16.94 5.11 13.77
N ASN A 385 -17.81 4.26 14.29
CA ASN A 385 -19.18 4.65 14.62
C ASN A 385 -19.22 5.70 15.73
N TYR A 386 -18.35 5.58 16.75
CA TYR A 386 -18.18 6.59 17.79
C TYR A 386 -17.78 7.95 17.17
N TYR A 387 -16.77 7.98 16.30
CA TYR A 387 -16.28 9.18 15.62
C TYR A 387 -17.40 9.89 14.85
N TRP A 388 -18.08 9.19 13.94
CA TRP A 388 -19.10 9.80 13.08
C TRP A 388 -20.33 10.26 13.88
N ASN A 389 -20.78 9.48 14.85
CA ASN A 389 -21.90 9.86 15.72
C ASN A 389 -21.58 11.13 16.54
N LYS A 390 -20.37 11.24 17.07
CA LYS A 390 -19.92 12.42 17.83
C LYS A 390 -19.77 13.63 16.91
N LEU A 391 -19.19 13.47 15.73
CA LEU A 391 -18.98 14.53 14.75
C LEU A 391 -20.31 15.09 14.25
N TYR A 392 -21.26 14.25 13.86
CA TYR A 392 -22.58 14.72 13.40
C TYR A 392 -23.31 15.52 14.48
N ARG A 393 -23.31 15.04 15.72
CA ARG A 393 -23.92 15.78 16.85
C ARG A 393 -23.25 17.14 17.10
N LYS A 394 -21.95 17.27 16.82
CA LYS A 394 -21.25 18.56 16.94
C LYS A 394 -21.67 19.51 15.82
N ILE A 395 -21.73 19.04 14.58
CA ILE A 395 -22.10 19.84 13.41
C ILE A 395 -23.56 20.26 13.45
N GLU A 396 -24.48 19.40 13.91
CA GLU A 396 -25.90 19.74 14.06
C GLU A 396 -26.16 20.82 15.12
N LYS A 397 -25.25 21.02 16.06
CA LYS A 397 -25.35 22.02 17.13
C LYS A 397 -24.64 23.35 16.81
N ALA A 398 -23.81 23.37 15.79
CA ALA A 398 -23.07 24.55 15.33
C ALA A 398 -23.86 25.35 14.28
#